data_44df82ed95af424234f08fcf2955250e
#
_entry.id   44df82ed95af424234f08fcf2955250e
#
_cell.length_a   1.000
_cell.length_b   1.000
_cell.length_c   1.000
_cell.angle_alpha   90.00
_cell.angle_beta   90.00
_cell.angle_gamma   90.00
#
_symmetry.space_group_name_H-M   'P 1'
#
loop_
_entity.id
_entity.type
_entity.pdbx_description
1 polymer ?
#
loop_
_entity_poly.entity_id
_entity_poly.type
_entity_poly.pdbx_seq_one_letter_code
_entity_poly.pdbx_strand_id
1 'polypeptide(L)'
;MTNQYRKCVGMMILNAENKILVGRRLDHPSGYWQMPQGGIDDNEKPEEAVWREMMEEIGTNNADLHKISSQWINYEIPEETLKHLPWGKTYIGQTQKWFIFNFTGNDEDINVETQNPEFSEWKWIKHS
;
A
#
# COMPACT_ATOMS: atom_id res chain seq x y z
N MET A 1 -19.98 18.28 -7.62
CA MET A 1 -19.89 16.85 -7.80
C MET A 1 -18.51 16.47 -8.36
N THR A 2 -17.88 15.50 -7.79
CA THR A 2 -16.51 15.19 -8.18
C THR A 2 -16.40 13.77 -8.75
N ASN A 3 -15.65 13.66 -9.86
CA ASN A 3 -15.28 12.38 -10.45
C ASN A 3 -13.79 12.11 -10.18
N GLN A 4 -13.32 12.58 -9.04
CA GLN A 4 -11.91 12.49 -8.70
C GLN A 4 -11.55 11.17 -8.05
N TYR A 5 -10.32 10.77 -8.28
CA TYR A 5 -9.72 9.61 -7.66
C TYR A 5 -8.66 10.07 -6.67
N ARG A 6 -8.62 9.44 -5.49
CA ARG A 6 -7.59 9.69 -4.51
C ARG A 6 -6.27 9.11 -5.02
N LYS A 7 -5.22 9.91 -5.07
CA LYS A 7 -3.91 9.47 -5.55
C LYS A 7 -3.20 8.65 -4.49
N CYS A 8 -2.78 7.44 -4.86
CA CYS A 8 -2.12 6.50 -3.95
C CYS A 8 -0.94 5.85 -4.62
N VAL A 9 -0.08 5.28 -3.78
CA VAL A 9 1.02 4.42 -4.23
C VAL A 9 0.77 3.02 -3.71
N GLY A 10 1.16 2.02 -4.49
CA GLY A 10 1.13 0.62 -4.08
C GLY A 10 2.53 0.05 -4.14
N MET A 11 2.81 -0.92 -3.30
CA MET A 11 4.13 -1.53 -3.21
C MET A 11 4.03 -3.04 -3.38
N MET A 12 4.73 -3.56 -4.38
CA MET A 12 4.94 -4.99 -4.52
C MET A 12 6.35 -5.27 -4.03
N ILE A 13 6.48 -5.80 -2.83
CA ILE A 13 7.78 -6.05 -2.19
C ILE A 13 8.06 -7.54 -2.28
N LEU A 14 9.16 -7.87 -2.95
CA LEU A 14 9.55 -9.25 -3.22
C LEU A 14 10.78 -9.63 -2.38
N ASN A 15 10.76 -10.82 -1.80
CA ASN A 15 11.94 -11.35 -1.11
C ASN A 15 12.83 -12.13 -2.09
N ALA A 16 13.93 -12.71 -1.58
CA ALA A 16 14.89 -13.45 -2.40
C ALA A 16 14.28 -14.68 -3.10
N GLU A 17 13.15 -15.16 -2.59
CA GLU A 17 12.43 -16.30 -3.18
C GLU A 17 11.29 -15.85 -4.09
N ASN A 18 11.22 -14.55 -4.40
CA ASN A 18 10.16 -13.93 -5.22
C ASN A 18 8.77 -14.09 -4.63
N LYS A 19 8.68 -14.15 -3.31
CA LYS A 19 7.39 -14.11 -2.63
C LYS A 19 7.01 -12.67 -2.35
N ILE A 20 5.72 -12.40 -2.30
CA ILE A 20 5.17 -11.07 -2.13
C ILE A 20 4.77 -10.81 -0.68
N LEU A 21 5.11 -9.63 -0.17
CA LEU A 21 4.70 -9.20 1.16
C LEU A 21 3.23 -8.77 1.12
N VAL A 22 2.44 -9.35 2.01
CA VAL A 22 1.06 -8.90 2.24
C VAL A 22 0.81 -8.71 3.71
N GLY A 23 -0.08 -7.77 4.03
CA GLY A 23 -0.51 -7.50 5.39
C GLY A 23 -2.00 -7.75 5.54
N ARG A 24 -2.41 -8.16 6.73
CA ARG A 24 -3.81 -8.37 7.05
C ARG A 24 -4.40 -7.08 7.61
N ARG A 25 -5.42 -6.55 6.96
CA ARG A 25 -6.01 -5.27 7.33
C ARG A 25 -6.70 -5.34 8.70
N LEU A 26 -6.40 -4.33 9.52
CA LEU A 26 -7.03 -4.17 10.84
C LEU A 26 -8.48 -3.71 10.74
N ASP A 27 -8.75 -2.86 9.75
CA ASP A 27 -10.04 -2.19 9.62
C ASP A 27 -11.11 -3.00 8.88
N HIS A 28 -10.77 -4.23 8.44
CA HIS A 28 -11.71 -5.06 7.70
C HIS A 28 -12.14 -6.26 8.55
N PRO A 29 -13.45 -6.47 8.74
CA PRO A 29 -13.94 -7.55 9.60
C PRO A 29 -13.50 -8.96 9.20
N SER A 30 -13.30 -9.20 7.91
CA SER A 30 -12.89 -10.51 7.41
C SER A 30 -11.38 -10.74 7.45
N GLY A 31 -10.61 -9.73 7.89
CA GLY A 31 -9.16 -9.85 7.89
C GLY A 31 -8.58 -9.92 6.48
N TYR A 32 -8.96 -9.00 5.65
CA TYR A 32 -8.54 -8.92 4.26
C TYR A 32 -7.03 -8.73 4.14
N TRP A 33 -6.40 -9.54 3.28
CA TRP A 33 -4.95 -9.47 3.01
C TRP A 33 -4.67 -8.67 1.75
N GLN A 34 -3.69 -7.79 1.80
CA GLN A 34 -3.32 -6.97 0.64
C GLN A 34 -1.86 -6.56 0.68
N MET A 35 -1.33 -6.16 -0.49
CA MET A 35 -0.03 -5.52 -0.57
C MET A 35 -0.12 -4.13 0.07
N PRO A 36 0.98 -3.63 0.67
CA PRO A 36 0.98 -2.29 1.25
C PRO A 36 0.64 -1.22 0.22
N GLN A 37 -0.12 -0.22 0.65
CA GLN A 37 -0.48 0.92 -0.17
C GLN A 37 -0.84 2.10 0.73
N GLY A 38 -0.80 3.30 0.17
CA GLY A 38 -1.16 4.47 0.94
C GLY A 38 -1.33 5.69 0.07
N GLY A 39 -1.88 6.76 0.68
CA GLY A 39 -2.15 7.99 -0.01
C GLY A 39 -0.92 8.86 -0.24
N ILE A 40 -0.96 9.65 -1.29
CA ILE A 40 0.07 10.64 -1.58
C ILE A 40 -0.38 11.96 -0.95
N ASP A 41 0.49 12.58 -0.15
CA ASP A 41 0.18 13.86 0.47
C ASP A 41 0.29 15.00 -0.54
N ASP A 42 -0.34 16.12 -0.24
CA ASP A 42 -0.27 17.31 -1.08
C ASP A 42 1.20 17.73 -1.25
N ASN A 43 1.57 18.05 -2.49
CA ASN A 43 2.92 18.47 -2.86
C ASN A 43 3.99 17.39 -2.71
N GLU A 44 3.57 16.15 -2.46
CA GLU A 44 4.47 15.01 -2.38
C GLU A 44 4.52 14.31 -3.74
N LYS A 45 5.71 13.90 -4.16
CA LYS A 45 5.86 13.10 -5.38
C LYS A 45 5.58 11.64 -5.06
N PRO A 46 5.08 10.84 -6.04
CA PRO A 46 4.84 9.41 -5.81
C PRO A 46 6.06 8.66 -5.28
N GLU A 47 7.26 9.00 -5.78
CA GLU A 47 8.50 8.36 -5.35
C GLU A 47 8.82 8.66 -3.89
N GLU A 48 8.45 9.84 -3.41
CA GLU A 48 8.61 10.19 -2.00
C GLU A 48 7.57 9.50 -1.13
N ALA A 49 6.34 9.48 -1.62
CA ALA A 49 5.22 8.89 -0.89
C ALA A 49 5.44 7.40 -0.66
N VAL A 50 5.95 6.67 -1.65
CA VAL A 50 6.10 5.22 -1.53
C VAL A 50 7.11 4.86 -0.44
N TRP A 51 8.22 5.60 -0.31
CA TRP A 51 9.19 5.34 0.76
C TRP A 51 8.63 5.68 2.13
N ARG A 52 7.89 6.78 2.23
CA ARG A 52 7.24 7.17 3.49
C ARG A 52 6.20 6.13 3.91
N GLU A 53 5.35 5.72 2.98
CA GLU A 53 4.32 4.73 3.26
C GLU A 53 4.91 3.38 3.65
N MET A 54 6.02 2.99 3.01
CA MET A 54 6.70 1.75 3.36
C MET A 54 7.13 1.77 4.83
N MET A 55 7.77 2.87 5.26
CA MET A 55 8.20 3.01 6.64
C MET A 55 7.00 3.00 7.60
N GLU A 56 5.92 3.68 7.23
CA GLU A 56 4.74 3.75 8.09
C GLU A 56 4.03 2.41 8.22
N GLU A 57 4.00 1.60 7.16
CA GLU A 57 3.22 0.37 7.17
C GLU A 57 3.99 -0.86 7.61
N ILE A 58 5.27 -0.97 7.25
CA ILE A 58 6.06 -2.16 7.60
C ILE A 58 7.30 -1.86 8.43
N GLY A 59 7.50 -0.60 8.81
CA GLY A 59 8.54 -0.21 9.76
C GLY A 59 9.97 -0.25 9.23
N THR A 60 10.18 -0.43 7.94
CA THR A 60 11.52 -0.50 7.36
C THR A 60 11.53 0.01 5.93
N ASN A 61 12.68 0.53 5.50
CA ASN A 61 12.95 0.91 4.10
C ASN A 61 14.08 0.06 3.51
N ASN A 62 14.35 -1.10 4.08
CA ASN A 62 15.42 -1.99 3.60
C ASN A 62 14.99 -2.71 2.33
N ALA A 63 14.91 -1.96 1.25
CA ALA A 63 14.48 -2.46 -0.05
C ALA A 63 15.10 -1.62 -1.16
N ASP A 64 15.30 -2.24 -2.31
CA ASP A 64 15.77 -1.56 -3.52
C ASP A 64 14.61 -1.43 -4.49
N LEU A 65 14.44 -0.24 -5.05
CA LEU A 65 13.43 -0.02 -6.08
C LEU A 65 13.88 -0.73 -7.36
N HIS A 66 13.02 -1.60 -7.85
CA HIS A 66 13.30 -2.39 -9.05
C HIS A 66 12.60 -1.83 -10.27
N LYS A 67 11.32 -1.48 -10.15
CA LYS A 67 10.52 -1.04 -11.28
C LYS A 67 9.35 -0.17 -10.82
N ILE A 68 8.96 0.77 -11.68
CA ILE A 68 7.81 1.66 -11.45
C ILE A 68 6.82 1.43 -12.59
N SER A 69 5.54 1.31 -12.27
CA SER A 69 4.52 1.18 -13.31
C SER A 69 4.48 2.45 -14.15
N SER A 70 4.28 2.30 -15.46
CA SER A 70 4.24 3.44 -16.38
C SER A 70 2.91 4.18 -16.32
N GLN A 71 1.88 3.55 -15.82
CA GLN A 71 0.53 4.11 -15.83
C GLN A 71 -0.09 4.07 -14.44
N TRP A 72 -1.03 4.99 -14.22
CA TRP A 72 -1.88 5.01 -13.05
C TRP A 72 -3.03 4.05 -13.29
N ILE A 73 -3.36 3.24 -12.29
CA ILE A 73 -4.46 2.27 -12.36
C ILE A 73 -5.61 2.78 -11.52
N ASN A 74 -6.78 2.94 -12.14
CA ASN A 74 -7.95 3.47 -11.47
C ASN A 74 -8.82 2.35 -10.91
N TYR A 75 -9.25 2.52 -9.66
CA TYR A 75 -10.20 1.63 -8.99
C TYR A 75 -11.38 2.45 -8.51
N GLU A 76 -12.57 2.10 -8.96
CA GLU A 76 -13.78 2.68 -8.39
C GLU A 76 -14.15 1.85 -7.17
N ILE A 77 -14.56 2.55 -6.11
CA ILE A 77 -14.93 1.90 -4.86
C ILE A 77 -16.44 1.94 -4.73
N PRO A 78 -17.09 0.80 -4.38
CA PRO A 78 -18.54 0.77 -4.20
C PRO A 78 -19.01 1.82 -3.21
N GLU A 79 -20.16 2.43 -3.48
CA GLU A 79 -20.70 3.49 -2.65
C GLU A 79 -20.86 3.07 -1.19
N GLU A 80 -21.24 1.82 -0.94
CA GLU A 80 -21.37 1.29 0.41
C GLU A 80 -20.05 1.37 1.19
N THR A 81 -18.94 1.06 0.51
CA THR A 81 -17.62 1.13 1.13
C THR A 81 -17.19 2.58 1.32
N LEU A 82 -17.48 3.45 0.35
CA LEU A 82 -17.11 4.86 0.43
C LEU A 82 -17.70 5.55 1.65
N LYS A 83 -18.90 5.14 2.08
CA LYS A 83 -19.57 5.71 3.25
C LYS A 83 -18.75 5.56 4.52
N HIS A 84 -17.90 4.55 4.60
CA HIS A 84 -17.12 4.24 5.80
C HIS A 84 -15.70 4.78 5.74
N LEU A 85 -15.33 5.47 4.65
CA LEU A 85 -13.99 6.01 4.49
C LEU A 85 -13.97 7.50 4.79
N PRO A 86 -12.92 8.00 5.48
CA PRO A 86 -12.84 9.43 5.80
C PRO A 86 -12.84 10.34 4.58
N TRP A 87 -12.35 9.85 3.44
CA TRP A 87 -12.27 10.61 2.19
C TRP A 87 -13.35 10.21 1.19
N GLY A 88 -14.31 9.38 1.59
CA GLY A 88 -15.31 8.80 0.67
C GLY A 88 -16.31 9.80 0.08
N LYS A 89 -16.44 10.98 0.67
CA LYS A 89 -17.29 12.03 0.13
C LYS A 89 -16.61 12.88 -0.94
N THR A 90 -15.27 12.82 -0.96
CA THR A 90 -14.45 13.63 -1.86
C THR A 90 -14.11 12.90 -3.15
N TYR A 91 -13.92 11.57 -3.05
CA TYR A 91 -13.43 10.75 -4.14
C TYR A 91 -14.37 9.60 -4.45
N ILE A 92 -14.36 9.15 -5.70
CA ILE A 92 -15.15 7.98 -6.14
C ILE A 92 -14.32 6.70 -6.10
N GLY A 93 -13.02 6.82 -5.89
CA GLY A 93 -12.13 5.68 -5.85
C GLY A 93 -10.70 6.10 -5.68
N GLN A 94 -9.79 5.25 -6.08
CA GLN A 94 -8.35 5.50 -5.98
C GLN A 94 -7.70 5.33 -7.35
N THR A 95 -6.67 6.14 -7.62
CA THR A 95 -5.78 5.90 -8.74
C THR A 95 -4.42 5.59 -8.15
N GLN A 96 -3.81 4.49 -8.58
CA GLN A 96 -2.62 3.95 -7.94
C GLN A 96 -1.46 3.86 -8.91
N LYS A 97 -0.29 4.29 -8.44
CA LYS A 97 0.97 4.07 -9.13
C LYS A 97 1.72 2.98 -8.36
N TRP A 98 2.11 1.92 -9.05
CA TRP A 98 2.72 0.75 -8.42
C TRP A 98 4.23 0.77 -8.56
N PHE A 99 4.88 0.38 -7.47
CA PHE A 99 6.33 0.29 -7.37
C PHE A 99 6.70 -1.14 -6.97
N ILE A 100 7.67 -1.71 -7.66
CA ILE A 100 8.17 -3.06 -7.37
C ILE A 100 9.52 -2.93 -6.69
N PHE A 101 9.65 -3.53 -5.52
CA PHE A 101 10.86 -3.49 -4.72
C PHE A 101 11.42 -4.89 -4.49
N ASN A 102 12.75 -4.97 -4.38
CA ASN A 102 13.41 -6.17 -3.88
C ASN A 102 13.79 -5.90 -2.43
N PHE A 103 13.27 -6.71 -1.51
CA PHE A 103 13.56 -6.57 -0.09
C PHE A 103 15.00 -6.99 0.19
N THR A 104 15.75 -6.12 0.87
CA THR A 104 17.18 -6.34 1.16
C THR A 104 17.45 -6.58 2.63
N GLY A 105 16.43 -6.47 3.48
CA GLY A 105 16.56 -6.69 4.92
C GLY A 105 16.22 -8.11 5.32
N ASN A 106 16.08 -8.30 6.61
CA ASN A 106 15.64 -9.56 7.21
C ASN A 106 14.20 -9.45 7.66
N ASP A 107 13.53 -10.58 7.85
CA ASP A 107 12.14 -10.59 8.31
C ASP A 107 11.97 -9.85 9.63
N GLU A 108 12.97 -9.89 10.51
CA GLU A 108 12.93 -9.18 11.78
C GLU A 108 12.85 -7.67 11.63
N ASP A 109 13.24 -7.14 10.48
CA ASP A 109 13.14 -5.70 10.22
C ASP A 109 11.71 -5.25 9.97
N ILE A 110 10.83 -6.17 9.59
CA ILE A 110 9.44 -5.87 9.29
C ILE A 110 8.64 -5.80 10.57
N ASN A 111 8.03 -4.63 10.81
CA ASN A 111 7.22 -4.40 12.00
C ASN A 111 5.95 -3.64 11.59
N VAL A 112 4.82 -4.34 11.64
CA VAL A 112 3.53 -3.74 11.30
C VAL A 112 2.88 -3.03 12.49
N GLU A 113 3.45 -3.17 13.68
CA GLU A 113 3.01 -2.47 14.88
C GLU A 113 3.63 -1.08 14.94
N THR A 114 3.25 -0.25 13.96
CA THR A 114 3.74 1.11 13.84
C THR A 114 2.82 2.07 14.59
N GLN A 115 3.14 3.37 14.56
CA GLN A 115 2.37 4.38 15.29
C GLN A 115 0.89 4.43 14.88
N ASN A 116 0.61 4.28 13.59
CA ASN A 116 -0.74 4.24 13.06
C ASN A 116 -0.91 2.95 12.25
N PRO A 117 -1.06 1.79 12.92
CA PRO A 117 -1.01 0.53 12.21
C PRO A 117 -2.20 0.32 11.27
N GLU A 118 -1.90 -0.19 10.09
CA GLU A 118 -2.90 -0.59 9.09
C GLU A 118 -3.09 -2.10 9.09
N PHE A 119 -2.08 -2.84 9.53
CA PHE A 119 -2.07 -4.29 9.50
C PHE A 119 -1.93 -4.87 10.91
N SER A 120 -2.60 -6.02 11.13
CA SER A 120 -2.45 -6.78 12.37
C SER A 120 -1.30 -7.77 12.29
N GLU A 121 -1.00 -8.24 11.09
CA GLU A 121 0.06 -9.23 10.85
C GLU A 121 0.47 -9.16 9.39
N TRP A 122 1.57 -9.84 9.05
CA TRP A 122 2.08 -9.87 7.69
C TRP A 122 2.61 -11.25 7.35
N LYS A 123 2.78 -11.53 6.05
CA LYS A 123 3.39 -12.77 5.58
C LYS A 123 3.91 -12.63 4.16
N TRP A 124 4.74 -13.56 3.76
CA TRP A 124 5.17 -13.72 2.37
C TRP A 124 4.26 -14.74 1.71
N ILE A 125 3.76 -14.42 0.51
CA ILE A 125 2.93 -15.36 -0.26
C ILE A 125 3.55 -15.60 -1.63
N LYS A 126 3.30 -16.77 -2.17
CA LYS A 126 3.68 -17.07 -3.54
C LYS A 126 2.74 -16.36 -4.50
N HIS A 127 3.30 -15.88 -5.61
CA HIS A 127 2.47 -15.41 -6.70
C HIS A 127 2.56 -16.42 -7.83
N SER A 128 1.48 -16.64 -8.51
CA SER A 128 1.45 -17.56 -9.66
C SER A 128 1.89 -16.87 -10.92
#